data_8486fc7870b18558e7bfcfc25f88f91a
#
_entry.id   8486fc7870b18558e7bfcfc25f88f91a
#
_cell.length_a   1.000
_cell.length_b   1.000
_cell.length_c   1.000
_cell.angle_alpha   90.00
_cell.angle_beta   90.00
_cell.angle_gamma   90.00
#
_symmetry.space_group_name_H-M   'P 1'
#
loop_
_entity.id
_entity.type
_entity.pdbx_description
1 polymer ?
#
loop_
_entity_poly.entity_id
_entity_poly.type
_entity_poly.pdbx_seq_one_letter_code
_entity_poly.pdbx_strand_id
1 'polypeptide(L)'
;NLVAACVYPVSEGMEVLTNTQKLIESRKRTLELLLSVHDKKCLSCVRSGHCELQELCQELGVEDEDHFAGEMPHYEPDTSAVHMVRDNNKCILCRRCCAVCGKVQAVGVIGPNNRGFATFIGSAFEMGLGDTSCVGCGQCIAACPTGALYEKDNTDDVLAAIADETKHVVVQPAPSVRAALGEEFGYPMGTDVEGKMAAALRRIGFDKVFDTDFSADLTIVEEANEFIGRVKNGGVLPMITSCSPGWIKYCEHYYPDQLPHLSSCKSPQQMFGAVTKTYYAEKTGLDPKDIVCVSIMPCTAKKFERSEERRVGKECRSRW
;
A
#
# COMPACT_ATOMS: atom_id res chain seq x y z
N ASN A 1 -6.02 17.87 -36.95
CA ASN A 1 -4.76 17.23 -36.51
C ASN A 1 -5.02 16.30 -35.32
N LEU A 2 -4.24 15.22 -35.17
CA LEU A 2 -4.22 14.43 -33.95
C LEU A 2 -3.34 15.13 -32.92
N VAL A 3 -3.86 15.27 -31.72
CA VAL A 3 -3.16 15.92 -30.60
C VAL A 3 -3.36 15.11 -29.31
N ALA A 4 -2.43 15.21 -28.38
CA ALA A 4 -2.56 14.58 -27.06
C ALA A 4 -3.48 15.46 -26.19
N ALA A 5 -4.67 14.98 -25.88
CA ALA A 5 -5.69 15.73 -25.15
C ALA A 5 -5.24 16.19 -23.75
N CYS A 6 -4.32 15.48 -23.12
CA CYS A 6 -3.82 15.81 -21.77
C CYS A 6 -2.88 17.03 -21.71
N VAL A 7 -2.36 17.51 -22.86
CA VAL A 7 -1.38 18.61 -22.90
C VAL A 7 -1.75 19.69 -23.91
N TYR A 8 -2.79 19.48 -24.72
CA TYR A 8 -3.18 20.45 -25.73
C TYR A 8 -4.04 21.56 -25.08
N PRO A 9 -3.67 22.85 -25.26
CA PRO A 9 -4.41 23.94 -24.64
C PRO A 9 -5.78 24.10 -25.30
N VAL A 10 -6.79 24.39 -24.53
CA VAL A 10 -8.14 24.68 -25.01
C VAL A 10 -8.23 26.12 -25.51
N SER A 11 -9.07 26.36 -26.48
CA SER A 11 -9.38 27.72 -27.01
C SER A 11 -10.87 27.84 -27.30
N GLU A 12 -11.37 29.08 -27.30
CA GLU A 12 -12.76 29.37 -27.65
C GLU A 12 -13.07 28.95 -29.11
N GLY A 13 -14.22 28.33 -29.32
CA GLY A 13 -14.63 27.83 -30.64
C GLY A 13 -13.91 26.53 -31.08
N MET A 14 -13.13 25.88 -30.20
CA MET A 14 -12.48 24.60 -30.52
C MET A 14 -13.52 23.50 -30.73
N GLU A 15 -13.45 22.82 -31.87
CA GLU A 15 -14.20 21.60 -32.14
C GLU A 15 -13.31 20.37 -31.95
N VAL A 16 -13.74 19.45 -31.10
CA VAL A 16 -12.98 18.24 -30.71
C VAL A 16 -13.74 16.99 -31.11
N LEU A 17 -13.14 16.17 -31.95
CA LEU A 17 -13.66 14.88 -32.34
C LEU A 17 -12.91 13.78 -31.52
N THR A 18 -13.64 13.01 -30.75
CA THR A 18 -13.05 12.01 -29.83
C THR A 18 -13.18 10.58 -30.32
N ASN A 19 -14.01 10.29 -31.32
CA ASN A 19 -14.35 8.93 -31.74
C ASN A 19 -14.51 8.84 -33.28
N THR A 20 -13.46 9.22 -34.01
CA THR A 20 -13.39 8.97 -35.45
C THR A 20 -12.65 7.68 -35.75
N GLN A 21 -12.91 7.04 -36.91
CA GLN A 21 -12.20 5.84 -37.34
C GLN A 21 -10.67 6.01 -37.27
N LYS A 22 -10.15 7.13 -37.70
CA LYS A 22 -8.73 7.46 -37.64
C LYS A 22 -8.19 7.50 -36.19
N LEU A 23 -8.98 7.97 -35.23
CA LEU A 23 -8.59 7.99 -33.82
C LEU A 23 -8.61 6.59 -33.22
N ILE A 24 -9.62 5.80 -33.55
CA ILE A 24 -9.72 4.40 -33.10
C ILE A 24 -8.51 3.60 -33.59
N GLU A 25 -8.18 3.69 -34.87
CA GLU A 25 -7.01 3.03 -35.46
C GLU A 25 -5.69 3.50 -34.81
N SER A 26 -5.53 4.81 -34.61
CA SER A 26 -4.33 5.34 -33.96
C SER A 26 -4.18 4.84 -32.52
N ARG A 27 -5.29 4.80 -31.76
CA ARG A 27 -5.29 4.25 -30.38
C ARG A 27 -4.99 2.76 -30.37
N LYS A 28 -5.60 1.99 -31.27
CA LYS A 28 -5.33 0.54 -31.42
C LYS A 28 -3.84 0.30 -31.67
N ARG A 29 -3.23 1.01 -32.64
CA ARG A 29 -1.78 0.91 -32.90
C ARG A 29 -0.91 1.29 -31.70
N THR A 30 -1.36 2.29 -30.93
CA THR A 30 -0.65 2.66 -29.69
C THR A 30 -0.70 1.55 -28.65
N LEU A 31 -1.84 0.87 -28.49
CA LEU A 31 -1.97 -0.28 -27.58
C LEU A 31 -1.10 -1.46 -28.02
N GLU A 32 -1.13 -1.81 -29.31
CA GLU A 32 -0.29 -2.86 -29.89
C GLU A 32 1.20 -2.60 -29.65
N LEU A 33 1.64 -1.32 -29.77
CA LEU A 33 3.01 -0.92 -29.42
C LEU A 33 3.31 -1.02 -27.94
N LEU A 34 2.36 -0.71 -27.05
CA LEU A 34 2.53 -0.93 -25.59
C LEU A 34 2.64 -2.41 -25.25
N LEU A 35 1.85 -3.25 -25.91
CA LEU A 35 1.88 -4.69 -25.71
C LEU A 35 3.18 -5.34 -26.19
N SER A 36 3.89 -4.74 -27.16
CA SER A 36 5.15 -5.28 -27.66
C SER A 36 6.28 -5.37 -26.63
N VAL A 37 6.19 -4.59 -25.56
CA VAL A 37 7.18 -4.54 -24.46
C VAL A 37 6.56 -4.86 -23.09
N HIS A 38 5.34 -5.43 -23.09
CA HIS A 38 4.58 -5.75 -21.88
C HIS A 38 4.53 -7.26 -21.65
N ASP A 39 4.82 -7.73 -20.41
CA ASP A 39 4.65 -9.13 -20.04
C ASP A 39 3.16 -9.49 -20.00
N LYS A 40 2.72 -10.26 -21.01
CA LYS A 40 1.32 -10.61 -21.26
C LYS A 40 0.80 -11.80 -20.43
N LYS A 41 1.46 -12.15 -19.33
CA LYS A 41 1.01 -13.20 -18.40
C LYS A 41 -0.20 -12.77 -17.56
N CYS A 42 -1.28 -12.38 -18.24
CA CYS A 42 -2.46 -11.79 -17.61
C CYS A 42 -3.14 -12.73 -16.60
N LEU A 43 -3.18 -14.04 -16.86
CA LEU A 43 -3.83 -15.02 -15.98
C LEU A 43 -3.18 -15.14 -14.60
N SER A 44 -1.90 -14.83 -14.48
CA SER A 44 -1.16 -14.81 -13.22
C SER A 44 -0.88 -13.38 -12.70
N CYS A 45 -1.43 -12.37 -13.35
CA CYS A 45 -1.22 -10.97 -12.98
C CYS A 45 -2.17 -10.57 -11.85
N VAL A 46 -1.64 -9.84 -10.86
CA VAL A 46 -2.42 -9.29 -9.73
C VAL A 46 -3.54 -8.32 -10.16
N ARG A 47 -3.48 -7.78 -11.39
CA ARG A 47 -4.49 -6.88 -11.96
C ARG A 47 -5.42 -7.57 -12.97
N SER A 48 -5.38 -8.90 -13.09
CA SER A 48 -6.27 -9.62 -14.01
C SER A 48 -7.74 -9.30 -13.71
N GLY A 49 -8.49 -8.88 -14.71
CA GLY A 49 -9.89 -8.46 -14.58
C GLY A 49 -10.11 -7.02 -14.08
N HIS A 50 -9.05 -6.32 -13.64
CA HIS A 50 -9.10 -4.93 -13.14
C HIS A 50 -7.93 -4.11 -13.72
N CYS A 51 -7.55 -4.34 -14.96
CA CYS A 51 -6.42 -3.72 -15.65
C CYS A 51 -6.90 -2.78 -16.74
N GLU A 52 -6.59 -1.48 -16.63
CA GLU A 52 -6.96 -0.49 -17.67
C GLU A 52 -6.41 -0.86 -19.06
N LEU A 53 -5.24 -1.51 -19.14
CA LEU A 53 -4.69 -1.95 -20.42
C LEU A 53 -5.54 -3.06 -21.05
N GLN A 54 -6.01 -4.04 -20.25
CA GLN A 54 -6.92 -5.08 -20.73
C GLN A 54 -8.25 -4.51 -21.22
N GLU A 55 -8.84 -3.61 -20.43
CA GLU A 55 -10.11 -2.91 -20.78
C GLU A 55 -9.98 -2.17 -22.10
N LEU A 56 -8.93 -1.35 -22.26
CA LEU A 56 -8.69 -0.60 -23.49
C LEU A 56 -8.42 -1.49 -24.70
N CYS A 57 -7.72 -2.62 -24.52
CA CYS A 57 -7.51 -3.60 -25.60
C CYS A 57 -8.84 -4.21 -26.06
N GLN A 58 -9.72 -4.52 -25.12
CA GLN A 58 -11.05 -5.04 -25.42
C GLN A 58 -11.93 -3.99 -26.11
N GLU A 59 -11.99 -2.77 -25.58
CA GLU A 59 -12.78 -1.67 -26.14
C GLU A 59 -12.38 -1.30 -27.59
N LEU A 60 -11.08 -1.33 -27.89
CA LEU A 60 -10.55 -0.94 -29.20
C LEU A 60 -10.34 -2.15 -30.13
N GLY A 61 -10.75 -3.34 -29.71
CA GLY A 61 -10.72 -4.55 -30.55
C GLY A 61 -9.29 -4.93 -30.98
N VAL A 62 -8.34 -4.97 -30.04
CA VAL A 62 -6.99 -5.50 -30.29
C VAL A 62 -7.11 -7.03 -30.41
N GLU A 63 -6.92 -7.57 -31.61
CA GLU A 63 -7.01 -8.99 -31.92
C GLU A 63 -5.64 -9.65 -31.99
N ASP A 64 -4.61 -8.90 -32.42
CA ASP A 64 -3.24 -9.36 -32.57
C ASP A 64 -2.33 -8.62 -31.57
N GLU A 65 -2.13 -9.25 -30.43
CA GLU A 65 -1.27 -8.71 -29.37
C GLU A 65 0.24 -8.80 -29.68
N ASP A 66 0.61 -9.59 -30.69
CA ASP A 66 1.96 -9.81 -31.15
C ASP A 66 2.30 -9.06 -32.45
N HIS A 67 1.42 -8.18 -32.90
CA HIS A 67 1.58 -7.41 -34.14
C HIS A 67 2.94 -6.71 -34.27
N PHE A 68 3.48 -6.19 -33.16
CA PHE A 68 4.79 -5.55 -33.08
C PHE A 68 5.76 -6.35 -32.19
N ALA A 69 5.59 -7.67 -32.10
CA ALA A 69 6.51 -8.49 -31.31
C ALA A 69 7.96 -8.35 -31.76
N GLY A 70 8.88 -8.25 -30.81
CA GLY A 70 10.31 -8.05 -31.06
C GLY A 70 11.14 -8.25 -29.80
N GLU A 71 12.26 -7.56 -29.72
CA GLU A 71 13.09 -7.56 -28.53
C GLU A 71 12.31 -6.91 -27.37
N MET A 72 12.29 -7.59 -26.22
CA MET A 72 11.61 -7.14 -25.01
C MET A 72 12.63 -6.98 -23.87
N PRO A 73 12.69 -5.81 -23.21
CA PRO A 73 13.53 -5.65 -22.04
C PRO A 73 13.04 -6.57 -20.91
N HIS A 74 13.96 -7.14 -20.16
CA HIS A 74 13.67 -7.96 -19.01
C HIS A 74 14.22 -7.32 -17.74
N TYR A 75 13.40 -7.28 -16.68
CA TYR A 75 13.73 -6.70 -15.40
C TYR A 75 13.45 -7.68 -14.27
N GLU A 76 14.36 -7.78 -13.32
CA GLU A 76 14.07 -8.46 -12.05
C GLU A 76 13.11 -7.60 -11.21
N PRO A 77 12.05 -8.20 -10.64
CA PRO A 77 11.14 -7.47 -9.77
C PRO A 77 11.86 -6.95 -8.52
N ASP A 78 11.66 -5.68 -8.22
CA ASP A 78 12.16 -5.07 -6.98
C ASP A 78 11.24 -5.43 -5.80
N THR A 79 11.73 -6.30 -4.93
CA THR A 79 11.05 -6.77 -3.71
C THR A 79 11.67 -6.20 -2.44
N SER A 80 12.57 -5.22 -2.54
CA SER A 80 13.31 -4.62 -1.41
C SER A 80 12.40 -3.93 -0.40
N ALA A 81 11.31 -3.30 -0.85
CA ALA A 81 10.34 -2.67 0.03
C ALA A 81 9.48 -3.71 0.75
N VAL A 82 9.23 -3.48 2.05
CA VAL A 82 8.40 -4.38 2.87
C VAL A 82 6.91 -4.34 2.54
N HIS A 83 6.46 -3.30 1.84
CA HIS A 83 5.05 -2.98 1.62
C HIS A 83 4.58 -3.19 0.18
N MET A 84 5.50 -3.25 -0.80
CA MET A 84 5.14 -3.39 -2.21
C MET A 84 6.22 -4.08 -3.02
N VAL A 85 5.83 -4.51 -4.20
CA VAL A 85 6.69 -5.03 -5.27
C VAL A 85 6.58 -4.12 -6.47
N ARG A 86 7.68 -3.91 -7.19
CA ARG A 86 7.76 -3.21 -8.47
C ARG A 86 8.25 -4.17 -9.55
N ASP A 87 7.39 -4.46 -10.52
CA ASP A 87 7.68 -5.30 -11.67
C ASP A 87 7.64 -4.47 -12.97
N ASN A 88 8.83 -4.06 -13.44
CA ASN A 88 8.93 -3.24 -14.65
C ASN A 88 8.59 -4.00 -15.94
N ASN A 89 8.51 -5.33 -15.92
CA ASN A 89 8.06 -6.10 -17.10
C ASN A 89 6.58 -5.82 -17.46
N LYS A 90 5.82 -5.30 -16.49
CA LYS A 90 4.40 -4.91 -16.65
C LYS A 90 4.19 -3.39 -16.73
N CYS A 91 5.28 -2.63 -16.78
CA CYS A 91 5.22 -1.16 -16.81
C CYS A 91 5.02 -0.65 -18.24
N ILE A 92 4.02 0.20 -18.44
CA ILE A 92 3.74 0.88 -19.73
C ILE A 92 4.31 2.30 -19.80
N LEU A 93 5.20 2.67 -18.91
CA LEU A 93 5.88 3.98 -18.85
C LEU A 93 4.95 5.20 -18.81
N CYS A 94 3.72 5.06 -18.32
CA CYS A 94 2.73 6.15 -18.26
C CYS A 94 3.08 7.26 -17.24
N ARG A 95 4.04 7.01 -16.32
CA ARG A 95 4.54 7.95 -15.31
C ARG A 95 3.51 8.47 -14.30
N ARG A 96 2.32 7.88 -14.20
CA ARG A 96 1.31 8.25 -13.18
C ARG A 96 1.87 8.11 -11.77
N CYS A 97 2.59 7.03 -11.48
CA CYS A 97 3.26 6.80 -10.20
C CYS A 97 4.30 7.89 -9.87
N CYS A 98 5.08 8.36 -10.85
CA CYS A 98 6.04 9.44 -10.67
C CYS A 98 5.33 10.75 -10.32
N ALA A 99 4.25 11.07 -11.04
CA ALA A 99 3.47 12.28 -10.81
C ALA A 99 2.83 12.29 -9.42
N VAL A 100 2.20 11.19 -9.00
CA VAL A 100 1.58 11.12 -7.67
C VAL A 100 2.64 11.14 -6.56
N CYS A 101 3.77 10.46 -6.72
CA CYS A 101 4.83 10.46 -5.74
C CYS A 101 5.49 11.83 -5.58
N GLY A 102 5.84 12.49 -6.70
CA GLY A 102 6.55 13.77 -6.65
C GLY A 102 5.65 14.98 -6.44
N LYS A 103 4.48 15.06 -7.11
CA LYS A 103 3.64 16.25 -7.10
C LYS A 103 2.55 16.23 -6.05
N VAL A 104 1.98 15.06 -5.73
CA VAL A 104 0.87 14.96 -4.77
C VAL A 104 1.40 14.62 -3.38
N GLN A 105 2.27 13.62 -3.28
CA GLN A 105 2.82 13.17 -1.98
C GLN A 105 4.09 13.94 -1.56
N ALA A 106 4.69 14.70 -2.47
CA ALA A 106 5.94 15.44 -2.24
C ALA A 106 7.12 14.59 -1.72
N VAL A 107 7.14 13.29 -2.07
CA VAL A 107 8.20 12.33 -1.68
C VAL A 107 9.26 12.19 -2.78
N GLY A 108 8.84 11.99 -4.04
CA GLY A 108 9.69 12.07 -5.22
C GLY A 108 10.75 10.99 -5.39
N VAL A 109 10.58 9.80 -4.77
CA VAL A 109 11.57 8.71 -4.82
C VAL A 109 11.47 7.82 -6.07
N ILE A 110 10.43 7.99 -6.88
CA ILE A 110 10.21 7.23 -8.12
C ILE A 110 10.29 8.16 -9.32
N GLY A 111 11.10 7.81 -10.29
CA GLY A 111 11.28 8.55 -11.53
C GLY A 111 11.67 7.68 -12.72
N PRO A 112 11.68 8.22 -13.93
CA PRO A 112 12.24 7.53 -15.08
C PRO A 112 13.78 7.51 -14.99
N ASN A 113 14.35 6.31 -15.13
CA ASN A 113 15.77 6.08 -15.28
C ASN A 113 16.09 5.77 -16.74
N ASN A 114 17.32 6.05 -17.16
CA ASN A 114 17.81 5.86 -18.50
C ASN A 114 16.99 6.62 -19.57
N ARG A 115 17.19 6.30 -20.85
CA ARG A 115 16.46 6.90 -21.97
C ARG A 115 16.31 5.92 -23.13
N GLY A 116 15.41 6.27 -24.05
CA GLY A 116 15.12 5.42 -25.21
C GLY A 116 14.53 4.09 -24.81
N PHE A 117 14.91 3.02 -25.47
CA PHE A 117 14.40 1.67 -25.22
C PHE A 117 14.76 1.13 -23.81
N ALA A 118 15.88 1.59 -23.24
CA ALA A 118 16.30 1.21 -21.89
C ALA A 118 15.59 2.00 -20.77
N THR A 119 14.59 2.82 -21.09
CA THR A 119 13.86 3.58 -20.05
C THR A 119 13.05 2.64 -19.17
N PHE A 120 13.18 2.79 -17.86
CA PHE A 120 12.32 2.13 -16.87
C PHE A 120 11.95 3.08 -15.73
N ILE A 121 10.93 2.73 -14.96
CA ILE A 121 10.54 3.49 -13.77
C ILE A 121 11.24 2.88 -12.55
N GLY A 122 11.96 3.70 -11.82
CA GLY A 122 12.78 3.23 -10.70
C GLY A 122 13.13 4.32 -9.72
N SER A 123 13.97 3.96 -8.76
CA SER A 123 14.59 4.90 -7.82
C SER A 123 15.89 5.44 -8.40
N ALA A 124 16.41 6.54 -7.86
CA ALA A 124 17.69 7.10 -8.28
C ALA A 124 18.80 6.06 -8.12
N PHE A 125 19.75 6.04 -9.07
CA PHE A 125 20.89 5.13 -9.09
C PHE A 125 20.53 3.64 -9.03
N GLU A 126 19.34 3.28 -9.52
CA GLU A 126 18.83 1.90 -9.52
C GLU A 126 18.73 1.27 -8.13
N MET A 127 18.70 2.08 -7.07
CA MET A 127 18.56 1.61 -5.71
C MET A 127 17.22 0.87 -5.54
N GLY A 128 17.19 -0.14 -4.70
CA GLY A 128 15.95 -0.78 -4.26
C GLY A 128 15.03 0.24 -3.60
N LEU A 129 13.72 0.12 -3.82
CA LEU A 129 12.75 1.07 -3.24
C LEU A 129 12.80 1.07 -1.69
N GLY A 130 13.13 -0.08 -1.08
CA GLY A 130 13.29 -0.23 0.37
C GLY A 130 14.46 0.56 0.95
N ASP A 131 15.46 0.90 0.12
CA ASP A 131 16.67 1.61 0.54
C ASP A 131 16.56 3.13 0.30
N THR A 132 15.39 3.61 -0.10
CA THR A 132 15.11 5.03 -0.36
C THR A 132 14.31 5.66 0.77
N SER A 133 14.12 6.99 0.70
CA SER A 133 13.22 7.73 1.59
C SER A 133 11.72 7.51 1.29
N CYS A 134 11.37 6.36 0.73
CA CYS A 134 9.97 5.98 0.50
C CYS A 134 9.20 5.85 1.83
N VAL A 135 8.09 6.56 1.93
CA VAL A 135 7.25 6.57 3.14
C VAL A 135 6.21 5.45 3.18
N GLY A 136 6.16 4.60 2.16
CA GLY A 136 5.26 3.44 2.11
C GLY A 136 3.78 3.78 1.94
N CYS A 137 3.42 4.97 1.44
CA CYS A 137 2.02 5.44 1.37
C CYS A 137 1.12 4.69 0.39
N GLY A 138 1.68 3.88 -0.55
CA GLY A 138 0.92 3.08 -1.51
C GLY A 138 0.23 3.84 -2.65
N GLN A 139 0.32 5.19 -2.70
CA GLN A 139 -0.40 5.98 -3.72
C GLN A 139 0.08 5.70 -5.15
N CYS A 140 1.33 5.29 -5.33
CA CYS A 140 1.85 4.86 -6.62
C CYS A 140 1.20 3.54 -7.10
N ILE A 141 0.81 2.65 -6.18
CA ILE A 141 0.08 1.41 -6.49
C ILE A 141 -1.33 1.76 -6.99
N ALA A 142 -2.04 2.64 -6.25
CA ALA A 142 -3.38 3.08 -6.62
C ALA A 142 -3.41 3.80 -7.98
N ALA A 143 -2.35 4.56 -8.31
CA ALA A 143 -2.23 5.27 -9.58
C ALA A 143 -1.76 4.39 -10.76
N CYS A 144 -1.27 3.17 -10.49
CA CYS A 144 -0.76 2.28 -11.54
C CYS A 144 -1.91 1.64 -12.32
N PRO A 145 -1.98 1.81 -13.65
CA PRO A 145 -3.05 1.24 -14.46
C PRO A 145 -2.86 -0.25 -14.80
N THR A 146 -1.68 -0.79 -14.50
CA THR A 146 -1.30 -2.19 -14.77
C THR A 146 -0.80 -2.88 -13.51
N GLY A 147 -0.34 -4.12 -13.61
CA GLY A 147 0.25 -4.89 -12.51
C GLY A 147 1.73 -4.59 -12.23
N ALA A 148 2.26 -3.43 -12.66
CA ALA A 148 3.66 -3.07 -12.45
C ALA A 148 4.00 -2.70 -10.99
N LEU A 149 3.02 -2.20 -10.25
CA LEU A 149 3.15 -1.88 -8.83
C LEU A 149 1.99 -2.54 -8.08
N TYR A 150 2.32 -3.31 -7.06
CA TYR A 150 1.31 -3.99 -6.25
C TYR A 150 1.78 -4.19 -4.80
N GLU A 151 0.85 -4.41 -3.91
CA GLU A 151 1.12 -4.68 -2.50
C GLU A 151 1.86 -6.02 -2.35
N LYS A 152 2.78 -6.08 -1.42
CA LYS A 152 3.42 -7.34 -1.04
C LYS A 152 2.39 -8.22 -0.32
N ASP A 153 2.08 -9.37 -0.89
CA ASP A 153 1.15 -10.33 -0.29
C ASP A 153 1.79 -11.06 0.90
N ASN A 154 1.05 -11.17 1.99
CA ASN A 154 1.41 -11.93 3.18
C ASN A 154 0.31 -12.93 3.57
N THR A 155 -0.62 -13.21 2.68
CA THR A 155 -1.74 -14.12 2.94
C THR A 155 -1.24 -15.53 3.25
N ASP A 156 -0.27 -16.03 2.49
CA ASP A 156 0.31 -17.35 2.71
C ASP A 156 1.02 -17.45 4.07
N ASP A 157 1.71 -16.39 4.51
CA ASP A 157 2.33 -16.34 5.85
C ASP A 157 1.27 -16.51 6.96
N VAL A 158 0.11 -15.87 6.79
CA VAL A 158 -1.01 -15.92 7.73
C VAL A 158 -1.67 -17.29 7.72
N LEU A 159 -1.94 -17.86 6.54
CA LEU A 159 -2.53 -19.19 6.41
C LEU A 159 -1.60 -20.27 6.98
N ALA A 160 -0.31 -20.17 6.75
CA ALA A 160 0.68 -21.06 7.37
C ALA A 160 0.68 -20.95 8.91
N ALA A 161 0.55 -19.74 9.45
CA ALA A 161 0.45 -19.55 10.90
C ALA A 161 -0.84 -20.15 11.48
N ILE A 162 -1.98 -20.01 10.77
CA ILE A 162 -3.27 -20.62 11.19
C ILE A 162 -3.21 -22.15 11.14
N ALA A 163 -2.47 -22.73 10.19
CA ALA A 163 -2.33 -24.16 10.04
C ALA A 163 -1.36 -24.79 11.07
N ASP A 164 -0.54 -23.99 11.76
CA ASP A 164 0.39 -24.43 12.78
C ASP A 164 -0.31 -24.53 14.14
N GLU A 165 -0.68 -25.74 14.55
CA GLU A 165 -1.36 -26.02 15.83
C GLU A 165 -0.57 -25.58 17.07
N THR A 166 0.73 -25.29 16.94
CA THR A 166 1.56 -24.77 18.05
C THR A 166 1.41 -23.27 18.26
N LYS A 167 0.74 -22.58 17.33
CA LYS A 167 0.55 -21.13 17.36
C LYS A 167 -0.88 -20.75 17.78
N HIS A 168 -0.97 -19.66 18.52
CA HIS A 168 -2.22 -19.01 18.87
C HIS A 168 -2.34 -17.73 18.03
N VAL A 169 -3.19 -17.78 17.01
CA VAL A 169 -3.28 -16.71 15.99
C VAL A 169 -4.44 -15.78 16.29
N VAL A 170 -4.11 -14.55 16.61
CA VAL A 170 -5.10 -13.50 16.88
C VAL A 170 -5.10 -12.45 15.78
N VAL A 171 -6.27 -11.87 15.48
CA VAL A 171 -6.42 -10.88 14.41
C VAL A 171 -7.11 -9.62 14.90
N GLN A 172 -6.65 -8.46 14.39
CA GLN A 172 -7.27 -7.16 14.57
C GLN A 172 -7.53 -6.50 13.20
N PRO A 173 -8.77 -6.32 12.76
CA PRO A 173 -9.10 -5.52 11.60
C PRO A 173 -9.20 -4.03 11.96
N ALA A 174 -8.77 -3.17 11.01
CA ALA A 174 -8.98 -1.73 11.14
C ALA A 174 -10.47 -1.36 11.02
N PRO A 175 -10.93 -0.27 11.67
CA PRO A 175 -12.33 0.16 11.61
C PRO A 175 -12.87 0.38 10.19
N SER A 176 -12.05 0.89 9.28
CA SER A 176 -12.44 1.12 7.88
C SER A 176 -12.75 -0.16 7.09
N VAL A 177 -12.17 -1.31 7.49
CA VAL A 177 -12.40 -2.59 6.79
C VAL A 177 -13.87 -3.02 6.91
N ARG A 178 -14.51 -2.83 8.09
CA ARG A 178 -15.92 -3.19 8.29
C ARG A 178 -16.89 -2.38 7.43
N ALA A 179 -16.50 -1.17 7.01
CA ALA A 179 -17.32 -0.30 6.16
C ALA A 179 -17.07 -0.52 4.66
N ALA A 180 -15.89 -1.03 4.27
CA ALA A 180 -15.52 -1.23 2.86
C ALA A 180 -15.70 -2.68 2.40
N LEU A 181 -15.48 -3.67 3.27
CA LEU A 181 -15.51 -5.09 2.91
C LEU A 181 -16.85 -5.54 2.30
N GLY A 182 -17.96 -4.90 2.72
CA GLY A 182 -19.30 -5.25 2.21
C GLY A 182 -19.43 -5.06 0.70
N GLU A 183 -18.74 -4.10 0.12
CA GLU A 183 -18.81 -3.79 -1.31
C GLU A 183 -18.31 -4.95 -2.17
N GLU A 184 -17.26 -5.65 -1.75
CA GLU A 184 -16.72 -6.84 -2.42
C GLU A 184 -17.72 -8.02 -2.46
N PHE A 185 -18.72 -8.00 -1.60
CA PHE A 185 -19.79 -9.00 -1.52
C PHE A 185 -21.14 -8.47 -2.02
N GLY A 186 -21.14 -7.35 -2.77
CA GLY A 186 -22.34 -6.78 -3.39
C GLY A 186 -23.26 -6.02 -2.44
N TYR A 187 -22.80 -5.67 -1.24
CA TYR A 187 -23.56 -4.78 -0.35
C TYR A 187 -23.44 -3.32 -0.83
N PRO A 188 -24.42 -2.47 -0.53
CA PRO A 188 -24.32 -1.04 -0.79
C PRO A 188 -23.08 -0.43 -0.11
N MET A 189 -22.50 0.60 -0.74
CA MET A 189 -21.34 1.34 -0.23
C MET A 189 -21.57 1.78 1.23
N GLY A 190 -20.56 1.57 2.08
CA GLY A 190 -20.60 1.97 3.49
C GLY A 190 -21.46 1.09 4.39
N THR A 191 -21.94 -0.07 3.90
CA THR A 191 -22.67 -1.01 4.76
C THR A 191 -21.75 -1.57 5.85
N ASP A 192 -22.11 -1.38 7.11
CA ASP A 192 -21.38 -1.97 8.23
C ASP A 192 -21.56 -3.49 8.27
N VAL A 193 -20.45 -4.20 8.10
CA VAL A 193 -20.38 -5.67 8.10
C VAL A 193 -19.55 -6.23 9.26
N GLU A 194 -19.36 -5.47 10.36
CA GLU A 194 -18.52 -5.85 11.50
C GLU A 194 -18.80 -7.26 12.01
N GLY A 195 -20.03 -7.58 12.33
CA GLY A 195 -20.39 -8.91 12.84
C GLY A 195 -20.16 -10.03 11.83
N LYS A 196 -20.42 -9.77 10.54
CA LYS A 196 -20.14 -10.75 9.45
C LYS A 196 -18.66 -10.94 9.25
N MET A 197 -17.87 -9.87 9.27
CA MET A 197 -16.40 -9.90 9.19
C MET A 197 -15.81 -10.71 10.33
N ALA A 198 -16.22 -10.44 11.57
CA ALA A 198 -15.75 -11.19 12.73
C ALA A 198 -16.12 -12.69 12.66
N ALA A 199 -17.30 -13.02 12.16
CA ALA A 199 -17.73 -14.40 11.96
C ALA A 199 -16.90 -15.08 10.84
N ALA A 200 -16.62 -14.37 9.75
CA ALA A 200 -15.79 -14.88 8.66
C ALA A 200 -14.36 -15.17 9.13
N LEU A 201 -13.73 -14.25 9.85
CA LEU A 201 -12.39 -14.43 10.40
C LEU A 201 -12.29 -15.65 11.34
N ARG A 202 -13.30 -15.86 12.21
CA ARG A 202 -13.36 -17.07 13.04
C ARG A 202 -13.48 -18.35 12.20
N ARG A 203 -14.23 -18.32 11.09
CA ARG A 203 -14.36 -19.46 10.18
C ARG A 203 -13.10 -19.74 9.36
N ILE A 204 -12.29 -18.74 9.09
CA ILE A 204 -10.97 -18.89 8.44
C ILE A 204 -10.02 -19.65 9.36
N GLY A 205 -10.19 -19.57 10.68
CA GLY A 205 -9.40 -20.34 11.64
C GLY A 205 -8.61 -19.48 12.64
N PHE A 206 -8.88 -18.16 12.73
CA PHE A 206 -8.29 -17.36 13.78
C PHE A 206 -8.82 -17.75 15.17
N ASP A 207 -7.93 -17.95 16.13
CA ASP A 207 -8.29 -18.31 17.51
C ASP A 207 -9.08 -17.21 18.21
N LYS A 208 -8.69 -15.95 17.98
CA LYS A 208 -9.38 -14.77 18.50
C LYS A 208 -9.43 -13.66 17.47
N VAL A 209 -10.57 -13.00 17.44
CA VAL A 209 -10.82 -11.78 16.66
C VAL A 209 -11.07 -10.65 17.64
N PHE A 210 -10.20 -9.66 17.62
CA PHE A 210 -10.25 -8.46 18.44
C PHE A 210 -10.57 -7.24 17.58
N ASP A 211 -10.96 -6.14 18.22
CA ASP A 211 -11.16 -4.87 17.56
C ASP A 211 -9.97 -3.94 17.80
N THR A 212 -9.49 -3.29 16.75
CA THR A 212 -8.44 -2.26 16.84
C THR A 212 -8.93 -1.03 17.63
N ASP A 213 -10.24 -0.78 17.72
CA ASP A 213 -10.80 0.34 18.48
C ASP A 213 -10.46 0.25 19.97
N PHE A 214 -10.41 -0.96 20.55
CA PHE A 214 -9.91 -1.14 21.93
C PHE A 214 -8.50 -0.55 22.12
N SER A 215 -7.60 -0.81 21.20
CA SER A 215 -6.24 -0.29 21.28
C SER A 215 -6.15 1.18 20.86
N ALA A 216 -7.11 1.67 20.06
CA ALA A 216 -7.24 3.08 19.77
C ALA A 216 -7.68 3.88 21.01
N ASP A 217 -8.63 3.37 21.78
CA ASP A 217 -9.03 3.97 23.07
C ASP A 217 -7.86 4.05 24.04
N LEU A 218 -7.08 2.97 24.13
CA LEU A 218 -5.86 2.96 24.95
C LEU A 218 -4.85 4.02 24.46
N THR A 219 -4.65 4.14 23.14
CA THR A 219 -3.76 5.16 22.57
C THR A 219 -4.24 6.56 22.90
N ILE A 220 -5.55 6.84 22.82
CA ILE A 220 -6.14 8.14 23.18
C ILE A 220 -5.86 8.50 24.63
N VAL A 221 -6.02 7.56 25.56
CA VAL A 221 -5.78 7.78 26.99
C VAL A 221 -4.28 8.10 27.23
N GLU A 222 -3.39 7.33 26.63
CA GLU A 222 -1.94 7.54 26.80
C GLU A 222 -1.47 8.85 26.14
N GLU A 223 -1.93 9.18 24.94
CA GLU A 223 -1.61 10.45 24.28
C GLU A 223 -2.19 11.65 25.05
N ALA A 224 -3.38 11.54 25.62
CA ALA A 224 -3.96 12.59 26.47
C ALA A 224 -3.11 12.82 27.72
N ASN A 225 -2.63 11.75 28.36
CA ASN A 225 -1.73 11.85 29.51
C ASN A 225 -0.40 12.50 29.13
N GLU A 226 0.19 12.12 27.99
CA GLU A 226 1.40 12.75 27.46
C GLU A 226 1.16 14.24 27.18
N PHE A 227 0.06 14.59 26.52
CA PHE A 227 -0.28 15.98 26.22
C PHE A 227 -0.42 16.83 27.48
N ILE A 228 -1.17 16.34 28.47
CA ILE A 228 -1.32 17.03 29.77
C ILE A 228 0.04 17.19 30.45
N GLY A 229 0.89 16.16 30.39
CA GLY A 229 2.27 16.21 30.91
C GLY A 229 3.10 17.29 30.23
N ARG A 230 3.04 17.38 28.88
CA ARG A 230 3.73 18.43 28.11
C ARG A 230 3.26 19.84 28.48
N VAL A 231 1.94 20.03 28.60
CA VAL A 231 1.36 21.33 28.99
C VAL A 231 1.82 21.74 30.40
N LYS A 232 1.78 20.82 31.37
CA LYS A 232 2.13 21.12 32.78
C LYS A 232 3.62 21.35 32.99
N ASN A 233 4.47 20.66 32.27
CA ASN A 233 5.92 20.63 32.48
C ASN A 233 6.71 21.46 31.45
N GLY A 234 6.06 22.25 30.60
CA GLY A 234 6.72 23.06 29.56
C GLY A 234 7.32 22.21 28.43
N GLY A 235 6.70 21.08 28.05
CA GLY A 235 7.14 20.25 26.93
C GLY A 235 6.86 20.88 25.57
N VAL A 236 7.35 20.23 24.51
CA VAL A 236 7.21 20.73 23.12
C VAL A 236 5.77 20.66 22.65
N LEU A 237 5.26 21.80 22.16
CA LEU A 237 3.93 21.97 21.61
C LEU A 237 4.00 22.68 20.23
N PRO A 238 3.05 22.44 19.30
CA PRO A 238 1.94 21.48 19.41
C PRO A 238 2.42 20.03 19.48
N MET A 239 1.66 19.17 20.13
CA MET A 239 1.88 17.72 20.06
C MET A 239 1.13 17.15 18.83
N ILE A 240 1.82 16.34 18.05
CA ILE A 240 1.28 15.69 16.85
C ILE A 240 1.22 14.18 17.10
N THR A 241 0.10 13.55 16.77
CA THR A 241 -0.06 12.09 16.94
C THR A 241 0.84 11.30 15.99
N SER A 242 1.24 10.09 16.41
CA SER A 242 2.23 9.25 15.72
C SER A 242 1.65 7.95 15.15
N CYS A 243 0.32 7.81 15.04
CA CYS A 243 -0.33 6.57 14.63
C CYS A 243 -0.17 6.21 13.14
N SER A 244 0.29 7.16 12.29
CA SER A 244 0.51 6.94 10.86
C SER A 244 2.00 6.72 10.56
N PRO A 245 2.44 5.49 10.22
CA PRO A 245 3.85 5.22 9.95
C PRO A 245 4.36 5.91 8.69
N GLY A 246 3.50 6.19 7.72
CA GLY A 246 3.86 6.98 6.54
C GLY A 246 4.20 8.43 6.90
N TRP A 247 3.43 9.04 7.82
CA TRP A 247 3.71 10.36 8.38
C TRP A 247 5.03 10.38 9.16
N ILE A 248 5.25 9.39 10.03
CA ILE A 248 6.48 9.28 10.82
C ILE A 248 7.70 9.22 9.89
N LYS A 249 7.70 8.32 8.91
CA LYS A 249 8.79 8.24 7.93
C LYS A 249 8.97 9.53 7.13
N TYR A 250 7.88 10.22 6.78
CA TYR A 250 7.97 11.50 6.10
C TYR A 250 8.64 12.55 6.97
N CYS A 251 8.27 12.61 8.25
CA CYS A 251 8.88 13.51 9.23
C CYS A 251 10.37 13.19 9.43
N GLU A 252 10.72 11.93 9.61
CA GLU A 252 12.12 11.48 9.78
C GLU A 252 13.02 11.86 8.60
N HIS A 253 12.51 11.73 7.38
CA HIS A 253 13.30 11.99 6.18
C HIS A 253 13.36 13.46 5.76
N TYR A 254 12.28 14.20 5.93
CA TYR A 254 12.14 15.54 5.36
C TYR A 254 12.05 16.65 6.39
N TYR A 255 11.65 16.33 7.62
CA TYR A 255 11.43 17.30 8.71
C TYR A 255 11.96 16.78 10.06
N PRO A 256 13.23 16.35 10.16
CA PRO A 256 13.76 15.76 11.39
C PRO A 256 13.68 16.70 12.59
N ASP A 257 13.73 18.01 12.37
CA ASP A 257 13.59 19.01 13.43
C ASP A 257 12.19 19.04 14.06
N GLN A 258 11.19 18.43 13.43
CA GLN A 258 9.83 18.33 13.93
C GLN A 258 9.58 17.05 14.76
N LEU A 259 10.53 16.13 14.81
CA LEU A 259 10.40 14.88 15.59
C LEU A 259 10.04 15.11 17.07
N PRO A 260 10.56 16.14 17.77
CA PRO A 260 10.17 16.42 19.16
C PRO A 260 8.68 16.75 19.35
N HIS A 261 7.97 17.15 18.27
CA HIS A 261 6.54 17.42 18.31
C HIS A 261 5.70 16.13 18.25
N LEU A 262 6.26 15.01 17.79
CA LEU A 262 5.51 13.76 17.69
C LEU A 262 5.24 13.19 19.09
N SER A 263 4.08 12.56 19.22
CA SER A 263 3.76 11.74 20.40
C SER A 263 4.74 10.57 20.52
N SER A 264 5.14 10.25 21.73
CA SER A 264 5.96 9.07 22.02
C SER A 264 5.13 7.78 22.11
N CYS A 265 3.81 7.88 22.03
CA CYS A 265 2.90 6.73 22.12
C CYS A 265 2.99 5.83 20.89
N LYS A 266 2.83 4.54 21.13
CA LYS A 266 2.67 3.56 20.06
C LYS A 266 1.35 3.77 19.33
N SER A 267 1.30 3.40 18.04
CA SER A 267 0.04 3.37 17.30
C SER A 267 -0.94 2.34 17.87
N PRO A 268 -2.25 2.44 17.60
CA PRO A 268 -3.24 1.42 17.97
C PRO A 268 -2.82 0.02 17.56
N GLN A 269 -2.25 -0.17 16.37
CA GLN A 269 -1.75 -1.46 15.92
C GLN A 269 -0.64 -1.98 16.84
N GLN A 270 0.32 -1.16 17.20
CA GLN A 270 1.43 -1.54 18.07
C GLN A 270 0.99 -1.68 19.53
N MET A 271 0.06 -0.85 20.01
CA MET A 271 -0.56 -1.00 21.33
C MET A 271 -1.25 -2.36 21.45
N PHE A 272 -2.02 -2.75 20.44
CA PHE A 272 -2.63 -4.07 20.40
C PHE A 272 -1.60 -5.20 20.49
N GLY A 273 -0.54 -5.14 19.69
CA GLY A 273 0.53 -6.14 19.73
C GLY A 273 1.19 -6.25 21.10
N ALA A 274 1.47 -5.08 21.71
CA ALA A 274 2.09 -5.05 23.05
C ALA A 274 1.16 -5.65 24.11
N VAL A 275 -0.11 -5.23 24.18
CA VAL A 275 -1.10 -5.72 25.15
C VAL A 275 -1.38 -7.21 24.96
N THR A 276 -1.44 -7.67 23.71
CA THR A 276 -1.66 -9.10 23.40
C THR A 276 -0.48 -9.95 23.87
N LYS A 277 0.74 -9.48 23.66
CA LYS A 277 1.96 -10.22 24.04
C LYS A 277 2.32 -10.11 25.52
N THR A 278 1.66 -9.25 26.27
CA THR A 278 1.87 -9.08 27.72
C THR A 278 0.63 -9.50 28.49
N TYR A 279 -0.36 -8.61 28.61
CA TYR A 279 -1.54 -8.81 29.42
C TYR A 279 -2.41 -10.02 28.99
N TYR A 280 -2.69 -10.13 27.67
CA TYR A 280 -3.50 -11.26 27.19
C TYR A 280 -2.74 -12.58 27.34
N ALA A 281 -1.45 -12.64 27.04
CA ALA A 281 -0.61 -13.81 27.23
C ALA A 281 -0.60 -14.26 28.71
N GLU A 282 -0.44 -13.33 29.65
CA GLU A 282 -0.50 -13.60 31.10
C GLU A 282 -1.87 -14.15 31.51
N LYS A 283 -2.96 -13.51 31.07
CA LYS A 283 -4.33 -13.91 31.41
C LYS A 283 -4.73 -15.28 30.88
N THR A 284 -4.19 -15.68 29.75
CA THR A 284 -4.49 -16.97 29.11
C THR A 284 -3.46 -18.05 29.42
N GLY A 285 -2.33 -17.70 30.04
CA GLY A 285 -1.23 -18.63 30.34
C GLY A 285 -0.47 -19.09 29.08
N LEU A 286 -0.55 -18.33 27.98
CA LEU A 286 0.15 -18.63 26.74
C LEU A 286 1.55 -18.02 26.73
N ASP A 287 2.53 -18.71 26.11
CA ASP A 287 3.84 -18.10 25.85
C ASP A 287 3.66 -16.99 24.78
N PRO A 288 4.10 -15.74 25.03
CA PRO A 288 4.09 -14.68 24.03
C PRO A 288 4.74 -15.02 22.70
N LYS A 289 5.66 -15.97 22.66
CA LYS A 289 6.33 -16.43 21.44
C LYS A 289 5.42 -17.27 20.53
N ASP A 290 4.42 -17.91 21.11
CA ASP A 290 3.47 -18.74 20.38
C ASP A 290 2.24 -17.97 19.93
N ILE A 291 2.09 -16.72 20.37
CA ILE A 291 1.03 -15.83 19.89
C ILE A 291 1.49 -15.14 18.62
N VAL A 292 0.70 -15.28 17.54
CA VAL A 292 0.89 -14.57 16.28
C VAL A 292 -0.19 -13.48 16.17
N CYS A 293 0.23 -12.22 16.14
CA CYS A 293 -0.69 -11.09 15.96
C CYS A 293 -0.79 -10.74 14.47
N VAL A 294 -1.98 -10.83 13.92
CA VAL A 294 -2.29 -10.46 12.53
C VAL A 294 -3.08 -9.15 12.51
N SER A 295 -2.70 -8.24 11.63
CA SER A 295 -3.39 -6.97 11.43
C SER A 295 -3.95 -6.88 10.00
N ILE A 296 -5.24 -6.62 9.87
CA ILE A 296 -5.89 -6.36 8.59
C ILE A 296 -6.06 -4.85 8.46
N MET A 297 -5.13 -4.23 7.74
CA MET A 297 -5.04 -2.77 7.64
C MET A 297 -5.04 -2.34 6.16
N PRO A 298 -5.86 -1.37 5.75
CA PRO A 298 -5.89 -0.86 4.37
C PRO A 298 -4.75 0.15 4.10
N CYS A 299 -3.70 0.13 4.90
CA CYS A 299 -2.58 1.05 4.84
C CYS A 299 -1.28 0.27 4.60
N THR A 300 -0.68 0.44 3.42
CA THR A 300 0.56 -0.26 3.06
C THR A 300 1.75 0.10 3.97
N ALA A 301 1.81 1.34 4.49
CA ALA A 301 2.84 1.76 5.44
C ALA A 301 2.79 0.98 6.77
N LYS A 302 1.64 0.42 7.15
CA LYS A 302 1.52 -0.44 8.34
C LYS A 302 2.34 -1.73 8.27
N LYS A 303 2.73 -2.17 7.08
CA LYS A 303 3.66 -3.29 6.92
C LYS A 303 5.09 -2.93 7.37
N PHE A 304 5.48 -1.68 7.26
CA PHE A 304 6.74 -1.19 7.82
C PHE A 304 6.70 -1.18 9.36
N GLU A 305 5.63 -0.67 9.93
CA GLU A 305 5.42 -0.64 11.38
C GLU A 305 5.46 -2.06 12.00
N ARG A 306 4.95 -3.07 11.31
CA ARG A 306 5.11 -4.48 11.70
C ARG A 306 6.58 -4.88 11.86
N SER A 307 7.47 -4.39 10.99
CA SER A 307 8.91 -4.72 11.06
C SER A 307 9.61 -4.03 12.23
N GLU A 308 9.16 -2.85 12.63
CA GLU A 308 9.65 -2.13 13.80
C GLU A 308 9.30 -2.84 15.12
N GLU A 309 8.14 -3.49 15.23
CA GLU A 309 7.79 -4.31 16.39
C GLU A 309 8.82 -5.40 16.67
N ARG A 310 9.48 -5.97 15.67
CA ARG A 310 10.57 -6.93 15.83
C ARG A 310 11.85 -6.29 16.39
N ARG A 311 12.13 -5.02 16.08
CA ARG A 311 13.27 -4.26 16.60
C ARG A 311 12.99 -3.77 18.02
N VAL A 312 11.83 -3.18 18.26
CA VAL A 312 11.38 -2.67 19.56
C VAL A 312 11.15 -3.79 20.59
N GLY A 313 10.85 -5.01 20.17
CA GLY A 313 10.78 -6.17 21.08
C GLY A 313 12.07 -6.45 21.85
N LYS A 314 13.22 -5.94 21.40
CA LYS A 314 14.48 -5.95 22.16
C LYS A 314 14.64 -4.74 23.08
N GLU A 315 14.07 -3.58 22.73
CA GLU A 315 14.18 -2.33 23.50
C GLU A 315 13.03 -2.15 24.51
N CYS A 316 11.86 -2.71 24.26
CA CYS A 316 10.73 -2.67 25.20
C CYS A 316 10.98 -3.44 26.52
N ARG A 317 11.97 -4.32 26.58
CA ARG A 317 12.38 -4.99 27.83
C ARG A 317 13.09 -4.08 28.83
N SER A 318 13.48 -2.88 28.43
CA SER A 318 14.24 -1.94 29.28
C SER A 318 13.42 -0.77 29.84
N ARG A 319 12.09 -0.68 29.59
CA ARG A 319 11.26 0.43 30.04
C ARG A 319 9.92 0.07 30.69
N TRP A 320 9.73 -1.21 31.02
CA TRP A 320 8.62 -1.64 31.89
C TRP A 320 9.14 -2.49 33.04
#